data_41d67a059e80bd8318bd4897114380b7
#
_entry.id   41d67a059e80bd8318bd4897114380b7
#
_cell.length_a   1.000
_cell.length_b   1.000
_cell.length_c   1.000
_cell.angle_alpha   90.00
_cell.angle_beta   90.00
_cell.angle_gamma   90.00
#
_symmetry.space_group_name_H-M   'P 1'
#
loop_
_entity.id
_entity.type
_entity.pdbx_description
1 polymer ?
#
loop_
_entity_poly.entity_id
_entity_poly.type
_entity_poly.pdbx_seq_one_letter_code
_entity_poly.pdbx_strand_id
1 'polypeptide(L)'
;MLFRSNVARHPAIYVTDLEKAFGSTFTAITLKRMQRRFPRAQFVWLMGADNMLQIPLWKRWDQIFDTVPVAVVARPAYSWNSMHGKAATRFRSARVRDRQASKLAGRSAPAWIYIASRLEPTSATDIRAGKQTPFGGPKVY
;
A
#
# COMPACT_ATOMS: atom_id res chain seq x y z
N MET A 1 -8.33 13.55 -12.92
CA MET A 1 -8.72 14.64 -12.02
C MET A 1 -9.74 14.24 -10.95
N LEU A 2 -10.75 13.47 -11.26
CA LEU A 2 -11.81 13.02 -10.31
C LEU A 2 -11.30 12.18 -9.13
N PHE A 3 -10.25 11.39 -9.30
CA PHE A 3 -9.68 10.57 -8.23
C PHE A 3 -9.04 11.43 -7.12
N ARG A 4 -8.33 12.49 -7.48
CA ARG A 4 -7.68 13.39 -6.51
C ARG A 4 -8.70 14.10 -5.62
N SER A 5 -9.84 14.53 -6.15
CA SER A 5 -10.87 15.26 -5.38
C SER A 5 -11.61 14.37 -4.38
N ASN A 6 -11.78 13.08 -4.66
CA ASN A 6 -12.48 12.16 -3.76
C ASN A 6 -11.59 11.66 -2.62
N VAL A 7 -10.29 11.50 -2.85
CA VAL A 7 -9.32 11.04 -1.83
C VAL A 7 -8.87 12.20 -0.93
N ALA A 8 -8.79 13.42 -1.46
CA ALA A 8 -8.31 14.61 -0.74
C ALA A 8 -9.26 15.18 0.33
N ARG A 9 -10.40 14.53 0.59
CA ARG A 9 -11.37 14.98 1.61
C ARG A 9 -10.98 14.65 3.05
N HIS A 10 -10.05 13.71 3.24
CA HIS A 10 -9.60 13.32 4.58
C HIS A 10 -8.37 14.13 5.00
N PRO A 11 -8.36 14.76 6.19
CA PRO A 11 -7.27 15.65 6.61
C PRO A 11 -5.90 14.97 6.74
N ALA A 12 -5.86 13.64 6.88
CA ALA A 12 -4.62 12.87 6.94
C ALA A 12 -4.15 12.36 5.57
N ILE A 13 -4.82 12.72 4.47
CA ILE A 13 -4.45 12.29 3.12
C ILE A 13 -3.97 13.48 2.30
N TYR A 14 -2.70 13.44 1.90
CA TYR A 14 -2.07 14.45 1.06
C TYR A 14 -1.78 13.86 -0.32
N VAL A 15 -2.37 14.46 -1.35
CA VAL A 15 -2.08 14.11 -2.75
C VAL A 15 -0.89 14.93 -3.22
N THR A 16 0.16 14.26 -3.68
CA THR A 16 1.41 14.91 -4.09
C THR A 16 1.83 14.46 -5.49
N ASP A 17 2.68 15.25 -6.14
CA ASP A 17 3.34 14.94 -7.41
C ASP A 17 4.82 14.56 -7.20
N LEU A 18 5.16 13.98 -6.05
CA LEU A 18 6.54 13.64 -5.68
C LEU A 18 7.22 12.71 -6.70
N GLU A 19 6.50 11.81 -7.32
CA GLU A 19 7.07 10.96 -8.38
C GLU A 19 7.60 11.78 -9.56
N LYS A 20 6.85 12.80 -9.98
CA LYS A 20 7.30 13.73 -11.03
C LYS A 20 8.50 14.53 -10.56
N ALA A 21 8.46 15.07 -9.34
CA ALA A 21 9.55 15.83 -8.76
C ALA A 21 10.84 14.99 -8.63
N PHE A 22 10.70 13.68 -8.39
CA PHE A 22 11.82 12.76 -8.34
C PHE A 22 12.26 12.23 -9.71
N GLY A 23 11.55 12.55 -10.79
CA GLY A 23 11.90 12.12 -12.14
C GLY A 23 11.99 10.60 -12.31
N SER A 24 11.16 9.83 -11.60
CA SER A 24 11.15 8.38 -11.69
C SER A 24 9.73 7.83 -11.59
N THR A 25 9.41 6.91 -12.49
CA THR A 25 8.17 6.12 -12.48
C THR A 25 8.31 4.78 -11.74
N PHE A 26 9.54 4.44 -11.30
CA PHE A 26 9.80 3.19 -10.59
C PHE A 26 9.64 3.37 -9.09
N THR A 27 8.67 2.68 -8.50
CA THR A 27 8.34 2.72 -7.06
C THR A 27 9.57 2.53 -6.17
N ALA A 28 10.43 1.56 -6.47
CA ALA A 28 11.64 1.30 -5.68
C ALA A 28 12.58 2.52 -5.63
N ILE A 29 12.73 3.25 -6.74
CA ILE A 29 13.57 4.45 -6.80
C ILE A 29 12.91 5.60 -6.05
N THR A 30 11.61 5.79 -6.24
CA THR A 30 10.83 6.82 -5.56
C THR A 30 10.93 6.66 -4.04
N LEU A 31 10.75 5.45 -3.51
CA LEU A 31 10.85 5.17 -2.08
C LEU A 31 12.24 5.48 -1.52
N LYS A 32 13.32 5.08 -2.21
CA LYS A 32 14.69 5.42 -1.79
C LYS A 32 14.94 6.94 -1.75
N ARG A 33 14.41 7.67 -2.73
CA ARG A 33 14.53 9.14 -2.77
C ARG A 33 13.71 9.80 -1.66
N MET A 34 12.52 9.28 -1.36
CA MET A 34 11.70 9.73 -0.23
C MET A 34 12.43 9.56 1.10
N GLN A 35 13.02 8.39 1.37
CA GLN A 35 13.79 8.18 2.60
C GLN A 35 14.97 9.16 2.74
N ARG A 36 15.69 9.42 1.66
CA ARG A 36 16.79 10.40 1.67
C ARG A 36 16.31 11.83 1.88
N ARG A 37 15.17 12.17 1.29
CA ARG A 37 14.60 13.53 1.38
C ARG A 37 13.98 13.82 2.74
N PHE A 38 13.44 12.78 3.39
CA PHE A 38 12.74 12.86 4.67
C PHE A 38 13.30 11.84 5.67
N PRO A 39 14.53 12.03 6.16
CA PRO A 39 15.24 11.01 6.96
C PRO A 39 14.60 10.76 8.33
N ARG A 40 13.77 11.67 8.82
CA ARG A 40 13.03 11.51 10.08
C ARG A 40 11.64 10.89 9.91
N ALA A 41 11.16 10.70 8.68
CA ALA A 41 9.86 10.13 8.40
C ALA A 41 9.94 8.60 8.40
N GLN A 42 8.94 7.97 8.99
CA GLN A 42 8.73 6.53 8.93
C GLN A 42 7.75 6.22 7.80
N PHE A 43 8.22 5.58 6.75
CA PHE A 43 7.40 5.23 5.60
C PHE A 43 6.91 3.81 5.68
N VAL A 44 5.67 3.60 5.27
CA VAL A 44 5.08 2.27 5.00
C VAL A 44 4.51 2.30 3.59
N TRP A 45 4.88 1.34 2.76
CA TRP A 45 4.26 1.17 1.45
C TRP A 45 2.93 0.42 1.59
N LEU A 46 1.85 1.05 1.18
CA LEU A 46 0.51 0.47 1.23
C LEU A 46 0.10 -0.05 -0.14
N MET A 47 -0.34 -1.31 -0.22
CA MET A 47 -0.86 -1.89 -1.46
C MET A 47 -2.05 -2.82 -1.20
N GLY A 48 -2.86 -3.07 -2.25
CA GLY A 48 -3.88 -4.11 -2.22
C GLY A 48 -3.31 -5.51 -2.45
N ALA A 49 -4.08 -6.53 -2.08
CA ALA A 49 -3.73 -7.94 -2.28
C ALA A 49 -3.53 -8.31 -3.77
N ASP A 50 -4.25 -7.66 -4.68
CA ASP A 50 -4.07 -7.75 -6.13
C ASP A 50 -2.66 -7.29 -6.55
N ASN A 51 -2.19 -6.17 -6.01
CA ASN A 51 -0.84 -5.68 -6.28
C ASN A 51 0.25 -6.61 -5.71
N MET A 52 0.00 -7.25 -4.57
CA MET A 52 0.92 -8.24 -4.01
C MET A 52 1.18 -9.41 -4.95
N LEU A 53 0.20 -9.81 -5.77
CA LEU A 53 0.37 -10.82 -6.82
C LEU A 53 1.14 -10.28 -8.02
N GLN A 54 0.92 -9.02 -8.39
CA GLN A 54 1.48 -8.39 -9.59
C GLN A 54 2.87 -7.81 -9.37
N ILE A 55 3.23 -7.47 -8.13
CA ILE A 55 4.48 -6.77 -7.81
C ILE A 55 5.74 -7.49 -8.32
N PRO A 56 5.81 -8.83 -8.40
CA PRO A 56 6.96 -9.52 -8.99
C PRO A 56 7.23 -9.21 -10.46
N LEU A 57 6.27 -8.59 -11.16
CA LEU A 57 6.42 -8.12 -12.54
C LEU A 57 7.02 -6.71 -12.61
N TRP A 58 7.10 -6.01 -11.48
CA TRP A 58 7.60 -4.63 -11.44
C TRP A 58 9.13 -4.61 -11.41
N LYS A 59 9.69 -3.63 -12.07
CA LYS A 59 11.16 -3.47 -12.08
C LYS A 59 11.68 -3.22 -10.67
N ARG A 60 12.66 -4.04 -10.23
CA ARG A 60 13.29 -3.96 -8.90
C ARG A 60 12.28 -4.10 -7.75
N TRP A 61 11.28 -4.92 -7.92
CA TRP A 61 10.19 -5.07 -6.97
C TRP A 61 10.66 -5.52 -5.56
N ASP A 62 11.66 -6.37 -5.50
CA ASP A 62 12.28 -6.85 -4.26
C ASP A 62 12.84 -5.69 -3.42
N GLN A 63 13.44 -4.68 -4.09
CA GLN A 63 13.97 -3.50 -3.41
C GLN A 63 12.89 -2.66 -2.73
N ILE A 64 11.61 -2.79 -3.08
CA ILE A 64 10.50 -2.14 -2.37
C ILE A 64 10.43 -2.68 -0.95
N PHE A 65 10.44 -4.02 -0.80
CA PHE A 65 10.41 -4.68 0.50
C PHE A 65 11.69 -4.44 1.32
N ASP A 66 12.84 -4.31 0.67
CA ASP A 66 14.12 -4.04 1.33
C ASP A 66 14.26 -2.56 1.73
N THR A 67 13.44 -1.67 1.18
CA THR A 67 13.54 -0.23 1.43
C THR A 67 12.61 0.22 2.56
N VAL A 68 11.35 -0.20 2.55
CA VAL A 68 10.34 0.23 3.53
C VAL A 68 9.48 -0.95 3.96
N PRO A 69 8.91 -0.93 5.17
CA PRO A 69 7.85 -1.85 5.56
C PRO A 69 6.66 -1.76 4.62
N VAL A 70 6.00 -2.90 4.38
CA VAL A 70 4.89 -3.03 3.44
C VAL A 70 3.61 -3.45 4.15
N ALA A 71 2.51 -2.75 3.93
CA ALA A 71 1.19 -3.13 4.39
C ALA A 71 0.33 -3.57 3.20
N VAL A 72 -0.14 -4.80 3.24
CA VAL A 72 -1.01 -5.39 2.21
C VAL A 72 -2.43 -5.45 2.75
N VAL A 73 -3.34 -4.76 2.09
CA VAL A 73 -4.77 -4.74 2.46
C VAL A 73 -5.51 -5.83 1.68
N ALA A 74 -6.30 -6.62 2.39
CA ALA A 74 -7.17 -7.63 1.79
C ALA A 74 -8.07 -7.05 0.70
N ARG A 75 -8.27 -7.83 -0.37
CA ARG A 75 -9.25 -7.53 -1.41
C ARG A 75 -10.06 -8.77 -1.74
N PRO A 76 -11.37 -8.64 -2.04
CA PRO A 76 -12.18 -9.76 -2.51
C PRO A 76 -11.47 -10.52 -3.64
N ALA A 77 -11.58 -11.83 -3.68
CA ALA A 77 -11.00 -12.74 -4.67
C ALA A 77 -9.48 -12.88 -4.71
N TYR A 78 -8.70 -11.99 -4.10
CA TYR A 78 -7.23 -12.01 -4.20
C TYR A 78 -6.51 -12.44 -2.92
N SER A 79 -7.21 -12.49 -1.79
CA SER A 79 -6.60 -12.65 -0.46
C SER A 79 -5.79 -13.93 -0.32
N TRP A 80 -6.35 -15.08 -0.65
CA TRP A 80 -5.66 -16.37 -0.54
C TRP A 80 -4.45 -16.45 -1.48
N ASN A 81 -4.64 -16.14 -2.75
CA ASN A 81 -3.58 -16.22 -3.75
C ASN A 81 -2.42 -15.27 -3.46
N SER A 82 -2.71 -14.06 -2.95
CA SER A 82 -1.67 -13.09 -2.61
C SER A 82 -0.75 -13.57 -1.50
N MET A 83 -1.28 -14.34 -0.55
CA MET A 83 -0.53 -14.89 0.59
C MET A 83 0.39 -16.04 0.21
N HIS A 84 0.16 -16.68 -0.94
CA HIS A 84 0.93 -17.81 -1.46
C HIS A 84 1.71 -17.46 -2.73
N GLY A 85 1.60 -16.21 -3.19
CA GLY A 85 2.30 -15.72 -4.37
C GLY A 85 3.82 -15.57 -4.18
N LYS A 86 4.51 -15.30 -5.29
CA LYS A 86 5.98 -15.17 -5.34
C LYS A 86 6.54 -14.17 -4.31
N ALA A 87 5.90 -13.01 -4.15
CA ALA A 87 6.35 -11.99 -3.21
C ALA A 87 6.19 -12.46 -1.75
N ALA A 88 5.04 -13.03 -1.39
CA ALA A 88 4.80 -13.56 -0.05
C ALA A 88 5.77 -14.70 0.31
N THR A 89 6.07 -15.57 -0.64
CA THR A 89 7.03 -16.66 -0.46
C THR A 89 8.46 -16.13 -0.28
N ARG A 90 8.89 -15.20 -1.12
CA ARG A 90 10.22 -14.57 -1.06
C ARG A 90 10.49 -13.90 0.28
N PHE A 91 9.51 -13.18 0.81
CA PHE A 91 9.62 -12.40 2.05
C PHE A 91 8.88 -13.06 3.23
N ARG A 92 8.71 -14.39 3.21
CA ARG A 92 7.96 -15.12 4.26
C ARG A 92 8.50 -14.87 5.67
N SER A 93 9.81 -14.85 5.83
CA SER A 93 10.48 -14.60 7.13
C SER A 93 10.28 -13.18 7.66
N ALA A 94 10.01 -12.23 6.78
CA ALA A 94 9.78 -10.82 7.11
C ALA A 94 8.31 -10.50 7.45
N ARG A 95 7.42 -11.50 7.42
CA ARG A 95 6.00 -11.31 7.72
C ARG A 95 5.78 -11.06 9.20
N VAL A 96 5.04 -9.99 9.49
CA VAL A 96 4.65 -9.56 10.83
C VAL A 96 3.20 -9.99 11.10
N ARG A 97 2.89 -10.35 12.34
CA ARG A 97 1.51 -10.73 12.74
C ARG A 97 0.58 -9.52 12.74
N ASP A 98 -0.67 -9.71 12.38
CA ASP A 98 -1.71 -8.66 12.21
C ASP A 98 -1.87 -7.78 13.46
N ARG A 99 -1.80 -8.36 14.66
CA ARG A 99 -1.86 -7.63 15.94
C ARG A 99 -0.72 -6.63 16.15
N GLN A 100 0.30 -6.67 15.33
CA GLN A 100 1.46 -5.76 15.39
C GLN A 100 1.40 -4.67 14.32
N ALA A 101 0.26 -4.47 13.67
CA ALA A 101 0.08 -3.49 12.59
C ALA A 101 0.46 -2.06 13.02
N SER A 102 0.07 -1.65 14.22
CA SER A 102 0.39 -0.32 14.76
C SER A 102 1.90 -0.05 14.91
N LYS A 103 2.71 -1.11 15.00
CA LYS A 103 4.17 -1.01 15.16
C LYS A 103 4.92 -1.14 13.83
N LEU A 104 4.20 -1.34 12.71
CA LEU A 104 4.83 -1.60 11.41
C LEU A 104 5.74 -0.44 10.97
N ALA A 105 5.29 0.79 11.12
CA ALA A 105 6.02 1.98 10.69
C ALA A 105 7.39 2.14 11.37
N GLY A 106 7.52 1.67 12.61
CA GLY A 106 8.79 1.70 13.37
C GLY A 106 9.70 0.50 13.12
N ARG A 107 9.33 -0.44 12.26
CA ARG A 107 10.16 -1.61 11.94
C ARG A 107 11.17 -1.30 10.84
N SER A 108 12.32 -1.93 10.93
CA SER A 108 13.29 -1.94 9.83
C SER A 108 12.80 -2.85 8.70
N ALA A 109 13.03 -2.44 7.47
CA ALA A 109 12.81 -3.30 6.31
C ALA A 109 13.89 -4.42 6.24
N PRO A 110 13.56 -5.60 5.70
CA PRO A 110 12.25 -5.99 5.21
C PRO A 110 11.27 -6.35 6.34
N ALA A 111 10.08 -5.83 6.28
CA ALA A 111 8.94 -6.21 7.13
C ALA A 111 7.64 -6.03 6.35
N TRP A 112 6.71 -6.96 6.47
CA TRP A 112 5.41 -6.77 5.84
C TRP A 112 4.29 -7.41 6.63
N ILE A 113 3.08 -6.88 6.47
CA ILE A 113 1.89 -7.32 7.16
C ILE A 113 0.73 -7.49 6.17
N TYR A 114 -0.13 -8.45 6.45
CA TYR A 114 -1.39 -8.62 5.75
C TYR A 114 -2.53 -8.16 6.67
N ILE A 115 -3.26 -7.14 6.24
CA ILE A 115 -4.37 -6.55 6.99
C ILE A 115 -5.67 -7.12 6.41
N ALA A 116 -6.30 -8.02 7.17
CA ALA A 116 -7.65 -8.49 6.90
C ALA A 116 -8.63 -7.38 7.29
N SER A 117 -9.00 -6.53 6.33
CA SER A 117 -10.03 -5.52 6.52
C SER A 117 -11.41 -6.08 6.11
N ARG A 118 -12.48 -5.40 6.53
CA ARG A 118 -13.81 -5.63 5.97
C ARG A 118 -13.71 -5.46 4.45
N LEU A 119 -14.06 -6.52 3.72
CA LEU A 119 -13.96 -6.53 2.27
C LEU A 119 -15.06 -5.66 1.67
N GLU A 120 -14.69 -4.50 1.17
CA GLU A 120 -15.59 -3.67 0.37
C GLU A 120 -15.43 -4.05 -1.11
N PRO A 121 -16.54 -4.37 -1.81
CA PRO A 121 -16.48 -4.83 -3.20
C PRO A 121 -16.08 -3.73 -4.19
N THR A 122 -15.90 -2.51 -3.73
CA THR A 122 -15.60 -1.35 -4.58
C THR A 122 -14.18 -1.37 -5.11
N SER A 123 -14.03 -1.35 -6.41
CA SER A 123 -12.74 -1.24 -7.07
C SER A 123 -12.39 0.23 -7.40
N ALA A 124 -11.10 0.50 -7.63
CA ALA A 124 -10.65 1.80 -8.13
C ALA A 124 -11.28 2.13 -9.51
N THR A 125 -11.64 1.11 -10.28
CA THR A 125 -12.37 1.24 -11.56
C THR A 125 -13.79 1.73 -11.33
N ASP A 126 -14.50 1.20 -10.33
CA ASP A 126 -15.86 1.63 -9.99
C ASP A 126 -15.88 3.08 -9.50
N ILE A 127 -14.90 3.49 -8.69
CA ILE A 127 -14.75 4.86 -8.23
C ILE A 127 -14.50 5.80 -9.42
N ARG A 128 -13.66 5.42 -10.38
CA ARG A 128 -13.40 6.21 -11.59
C ARG A 128 -14.60 6.29 -12.52
N ALA A 129 -15.43 5.25 -12.56
CA ALA A 129 -16.66 5.21 -13.34
C ALA A 129 -17.83 5.98 -12.68
N GLY A 130 -17.62 6.64 -11.53
CA GLY A 130 -18.64 7.41 -10.83
C GLY A 130 -19.71 6.57 -10.15
N LYS A 131 -19.53 5.25 -10.02
CA LYS A 131 -20.39 4.39 -9.24
C LYS A 131 -20.22 4.75 -7.77
N GLN A 132 -21.22 5.40 -7.19
CA GLN A 132 -21.25 5.74 -5.77
C GLN A 132 -21.22 4.44 -4.94
N THR A 133 -20.19 4.30 -4.13
CA THR A 133 -20.28 3.41 -2.98
C THR A 133 -21.06 4.12 -1.90
N PRO A 134 -21.99 3.46 -1.22
CA PRO A 134 -22.55 3.98 0.01
C PRO A 134 -21.44 3.95 1.09
N PHE A 135 -20.57 4.94 1.12
CA PHE A 135 -19.87 5.26 2.33
C PHE A 135 -20.90 5.80 3.32
N GLY A 136 -21.48 4.90 4.07
CA GLY A 136 -22.13 5.26 5.32
C GLY A 136 -21.07 5.99 6.14
N GLY A 137 -21.27 7.26 6.42
CA GLY A 137 -20.37 8.08 7.21
C GLY A 137 -20.02 7.39 8.53
N PRO A 138 -18.90 7.77 9.18
CA PRO A 138 -18.47 7.18 10.42
C PRO A 138 -19.58 7.33 11.46
N LYS A 139 -20.10 6.19 11.94
CA LYS A 139 -20.80 6.19 13.22
C LYS A 139 -19.75 6.47 14.27
N VAL A 140 -19.73 7.70 14.73
CA VAL A 140 -19.01 8.11 15.93
C VAL A 140 -19.71 7.41 17.10
N TYR A 141 -19.01 6.52 17.77
CA TYR A 141 -19.30 6.07 19.12
C TYR A 141 -18.14 6.47 20.02
#